data_3ed1a0a8bb092a46c0ed0f4ecc1929cc
#
_entry.id   3ed1a0a8bb092a46c0ed0f4ecc1929cc
#
_cell.length_a   1.000
_cell.length_b   1.000
_cell.length_c   1.000
_cell.angle_alpha   90.00
_cell.angle_beta   90.00
_cell.angle_gamma   90.00
#
_symmetry.space_group_name_H-M   'P 1'
#
loop_
_entity.id
_entity.type
_entity.pdbx_description
1 polymer ?
#
loop_
_entity_poly.entity_id
_entity_poly.type
_entity_poly.pdbx_seq_one_letter_code
_entity_poly.pdbx_strand_id
1 'polypeptide(L)'
;MQDTTKNGATGCGCKPAAEPKFPEQVTGMYILAQALKKVGIDTIYGLVGIPVTEAAYIAQGQGIRFVGFRHEQQAGMAAATHGYLTGKPGVLLTVSSLGFMNGITATANATVNCYPMIQISGSSEREPIDLNQGNYEALDQYSVAKTVAKAAYRVNRAEDIPIAVVRAYRTAISGRPGGVYLDITAPCLGQIVDHDVAEKLLFTPVDPQPAMVPSPASVDRAMKLLASAKKPAFIFGKGAAFAQVEDLLTQLVEKTGIPFYPMSMAKGLMPDKHPLSALSCRSTIMEEADVVVLVGARLNWLLSRGHGKWSPDTKFIQLDIDPVEIDCNRQIDAPVVGDLRSSLEAMLNSLPSYKMSMDAAWVPGLQAQTKVKNAKFAERLAVKTVPMTHWSALSAAKEVIEANPDVI
;
A
#
# COMPACT_ATOMS: atom_id res chain seq x y z
N MET A 1 49.17 50.37 -34.27
CA MET A 1 48.83 49.79 -35.59
C MET A 1 47.66 48.85 -35.38
N GLN A 2 46.52 49.31 -35.91
CA GLN A 2 45.36 48.56 -36.47
C GLN A 2 44.90 47.32 -35.68
N ASP A 3 43.83 47.35 -34.93
CA ASP A 3 42.39 47.33 -35.20
C ASP A 3 42.00 46.48 -36.44
N THR A 4 41.29 45.37 -36.16
CA THR A 4 40.27 44.70 -36.96
C THR A 4 39.99 43.35 -36.28
N THR A 5 38.80 43.06 -35.73
CA THR A 5 37.69 42.48 -36.52
C THR A 5 36.44 42.39 -35.67
N LYS A 6 35.44 43.06 -36.13
CA LYS A 6 34.03 42.75 -35.83
C LYS A 6 33.68 41.39 -36.48
N ASN A 7 33.12 40.49 -35.68
CA ASN A 7 32.29 39.41 -36.26
C ASN A 7 30.92 39.42 -35.56
N GLY A 8 29.94 39.82 -36.34
CA GLY A 8 28.54 39.83 -35.99
C GLY A 8 28.01 38.39 -35.86
N ALA A 9 27.55 38.06 -34.69
CA ALA A 9 26.70 36.91 -34.51
C ALA A 9 25.29 37.26 -35.02
N THR A 10 24.96 36.76 -36.19
CA THR A 10 23.59 36.74 -36.70
C THR A 10 22.77 35.83 -35.81
N GLY A 11 21.96 36.44 -34.94
CA GLY A 11 20.98 35.71 -34.12
C GLY A 11 20.01 34.94 -35.05
N CYS A 12 20.02 33.61 -34.95
CA CYS A 12 19.01 32.77 -35.52
C CYS A 12 17.68 33.13 -34.86
N GLY A 13 16.82 33.86 -35.56
CA GLY A 13 15.47 34.22 -35.13
C GLY A 13 14.55 32.99 -35.11
N CYS A 14 14.76 32.07 -34.16
CA CYS A 14 13.74 31.08 -33.85
C CYS A 14 12.55 31.79 -33.23
N LYS A 15 11.48 31.96 -34.02
CA LYS A 15 10.19 32.33 -33.45
C LYS A 15 9.87 31.35 -32.36
N PRO A 16 9.39 31.75 -31.16
CA PRO A 16 8.89 30.82 -30.18
C PRO A 16 7.83 29.96 -30.83
N ALA A 17 7.90 28.64 -30.63
CA ALA A 17 6.89 27.72 -31.11
C ALA A 17 5.53 28.23 -30.63
N ALA A 18 4.56 28.35 -31.55
CA ALA A 18 3.21 28.75 -31.18
C ALA A 18 2.71 27.81 -30.10
N GLU A 19 2.16 28.38 -29.04
CA GLU A 19 1.54 27.60 -27.98
C GLU A 19 0.54 26.61 -28.61
N PRO A 20 0.52 25.33 -28.20
CA PRO A 20 -0.41 24.38 -28.74
C PRO A 20 -1.84 24.90 -28.49
N LYS A 21 -2.60 25.15 -29.57
CA LYS A 21 -4.01 25.51 -29.45
C LYS A 21 -4.76 24.26 -28.97
N PHE A 22 -5.20 24.29 -27.74
CA PHE A 22 -6.13 23.26 -27.23
C PHE A 22 -7.51 23.43 -27.92
N PRO A 23 -8.28 22.35 -28.09
CA PRO A 23 -9.64 22.45 -28.60
C PRO A 23 -10.49 23.33 -27.65
N GLU A 24 -11.43 24.08 -28.21
CA GLU A 24 -12.32 24.94 -27.43
C GLU A 24 -13.21 24.13 -26.47
N GLN A 25 -13.47 22.87 -26.81
CA GLN A 25 -14.29 21.94 -26.05
C GLN A 25 -13.59 20.59 -25.84
N VAL A 26 -13.83 19.97 -24.70
CA VAL A 26 -13.26 18.67 -24.31
C VAL A 26 -14.33 17.75 -23.76
N THR A 27 -14.08 16.45 -23.78
CA THR A 27 -14.98 15.44 -23.24
C THR A 27 -14.72 15.14 -21.77
N GLY A 28 -15.66 14.51 -21.08
CA GLY A 28 -15.44 13.95 -19.74
C GLY A 28 -14.26 12.96 -19.68
N MET A 29 -14.00 12.24 -20.77
CA MET A 29 -12.84 11.35 -20.88
C MET A 29 -11.51 12.10 -20.83
N TYR A 30 -11.43 13.27 -21.47
CA TYR A 30 -10.27 14.16 -21.39
C TYR A 30 -10.09 14.67 -19.96
N ILE A 31 -11.16 15.12 -19.32
CA ILE A 31 -11.15 15.60 -17.92
C ILE A 31 -10.69 14.50 -16.98
N LEU A 32 -11.13 13.25 -17.18
CA LEU A 32 -10.68 12.09 -16.40
C LEU A 32 -9.17 11.88 -16.53
N ALA A 33 -8.63 11.88 -17.76
CA ALA A 33 -7.21 11.72 -17.98
C ALA A 33 -6.38 12.83 -17.31
N GLN A 34 -6.81 14.09 -17.44
CA GLN A 34 -6.15 15.22 -16.80
C GLN A 34 -6.23 15.15 -15.27
N ALA A 35 -7.39 14.78 -14.71
CA ALA A 35 -7.57 14.64 -13.27
C ALA A 35 -6.66 13.54 -12.69
N LEU A 36 -6.54 12.39 -13.36
CA LEU A 36 -5.61 11.33 -12.98
C LEU A 36 -4.15 11.80 -13.00
N LYS A 37 -3.78 12.55 -14.03
CA LYS A 37 -2.43 13.13 -14.13
C LYS A 37 -2.15 14.14 -13.01
N LYS A 38 -3.12 15.00 -12.66
CA LYS A 38 -2.99 15.98 -11.56
C LYS A 38 -2.79 15.33 -10.19
N VAL A 39 -3.28 14.12 -9.96
CA VAL A 39 -3.02 13.35 -8.73
C VAL A 39 -1.77 12.47 -8.84
N GLY A 40 -1.01 12.55 -9.93
CA GLY A 40 0.26 11.86 -10.12
C GLY A 40 0.15 10.39 -10.54
N ILE A 41 -0.97 10.02 -11.17
CA ILE A 41 -1.12 8.71 -11.82
C ILE A 41 -0.39 8.74 -13.17
N ASP A 42 0.52 7.82 -13.36
CA ASP A 42 1.33 7.65 -14.58
C ASP A 42 1.03 6.35 -15.33
N THR A 43 0.32 5.42 -14.69
CA THR A 43 0.04 4.10 -15.26
C THR A 43 -1.39 3.66 -14.94
N ILE A 44 -2.09 3.18 -15.97
CA ILE A 44 -3.41 2.55 -15.88
C ILE A 44 -3.27 1.10 -16.35
N TYR A 45 -3.83 0.18 -15.59
CA TYR A 45 -3.96 -1.24 -15.94
C TYR A 45 -5.40 -1.52 -16.35
N GLY A 46 -5.63 -2.34 -17.38
CA GLY A 46 -7.02 -2.59 -17.71
C GLY A 46 -7.27 -3.44 -18.94
N LEU A 47 -8.54 -3.53 -19.27
CA LEU A 47 -9.07 -4.12 -20.48
C LEU A 47 -10.11 -3.15 -21.06
N VAL A 48 -9.87 -2.68 -22.27
CA VAL A 48 -10.72 -1.68 -22.92
C VAL A 48 -11.94 -2.29 -23.60
N GLY A 49 -12.97 -1.51 -23.75
CA GLY A 49 -14.24 -1.79 -24.40
C GLY A 49 -15.18 -0.59 -24.20
N ILE A 50 -16.44 -0.73 -24.57
CA ILE A 50 -17.46 0.33 -24.37
C ILE A 50 -17.74 0.47 -22.85
N PRO A 51 -17.80 1.71 -22.31
CA PRO A 51 -17.59 3.02 -22.95
C PRO A 51 -16.20 3.61 -22.69
N VAL A 52 -15.17 2.84 -22.31
CA VAL A 52 -13.88 3.35 -21.80
C VAL A 52 -12.72 3.24 -22.80
N THR A 53 -12.93 2.70 -24.00
CA THR A 53 -11.84 2.56 -25.00
C THR A 53 -11.20 3.89 -25.34
N GLU A 54 -12.01 4.90 -25.63
CA GLU A 54 -11.51 6.23 -25.97
C GLU A 54 -10.85 6.92 -24.78
N ALA A 55 -11.36 6.70 -23.55
CA ALA A 55 -10.75 7.21 -22.33
C ALA A 55 -9.32 6.70 -22.16
N ALA A 56 -9.07 5.41 -22.43
CA ALA A 56 -7.72 4.84 -22.40
C ALA A 56 -6.81 5.42 -23.48
N TYR A 57 -7.35 5.62 -24.70
CA TYR A 57 -6.61 6.25 -25.81
C TYR A 57 -6.23 7.70 -25.49
N ILE A 58 -7.17 8.50 -24.98
CA ILE A 58 -6.93 9.89 -24.56
C ILE A 58 -5.90 9.94 -23.44
N ALA A 59 -5.99 9.05 -22.43
CA ALA A 59 -5.04 8.98 -21.35
C ALA A 59 -3.60 8.72 -21.86
N GLN A 60 -3.43 7.83 -22.83
CA GLN A 60 -2.13 7.59 -23.47
C GLN A 60 -1.63 8.86 -24.21
N GLY A 61 -2.50 9.53 -24.94
CA GLY A 61 -2.17 10.81 -25.59
C GLY A 61 -1.74 11.91 -24.61
N GLN A 62 -2.17 11.81 -23.33
CA GLN A 62 -1.78 12.71 -22.25
C GLN A 62 -0.53 12.23 -21.48
N GLY A 63 0.11 11.15 -21.93
CA GLY A 63 1.34 10.62 -21.34
C GLY A 63 1.13 9.65 -20.16
N ILE A 64 -0.08 9.15 -19.92
CA ILE A 64 -0.35 8.07 -18.97
C ILE A 64 -0.13 6.74 -19.70
N ARG A 65 0.71 5.87 -19.17
CA ARG A 65 0.94 4.54 -19.73
C ARG A 65 -0.30 3.66 -19.52
N PHE A 66 -0.81 3.04 -20.58
CA PHE A 66 -1.84 2.01 -20.49
C PHE A 66 -1.22 0.62 -20.64
N VAL A 67 -1.42 -0.24 -19.66
CA VAL A 67 -0.97 -1.64 -19.65
C VAL A 67 -2.19 -2.53 -19.85
N GLY A 68 -2.35 -3.03 -21.08
CA GLY A 68 -3.45 -3.92 -21.45
C GLY A 68 -3.26 -5.34 -20.94
N PHE A 69 -4.33 -5.89 -20.36
CA PHE A 69 -4.39 -7.27 -19.89
C PHE A 69 -5.42 -8.08 -20.70
N ARG A 70 -5.44 -9.38 -20.47
CA ARG A 70 -6.42 -10.27 -21.09
C ARG A 70 -7.57 -10.64 -20.14
N HIS A 71 -7.49 -10.19 -18.89
CA HIS A 71 -8.52 -10.39 -17.87
C HIS A 71 -8.44 -9.29 -16.81
N GLU A 72 -9.56 -8.70 -16.46
CA GLU A 72 -9.64 -7.52 -15.59
C GLU A 72 -9.18 -7.82 -14.16
N GLN A 73 -9.43 -9.02 -13.65
CA GLN A 73 -8.96 -9.41 -12.32
C GLN A 73 -7.43 -9.35 -12.24
N GLN A 74 -6.73 -9.82 -13.27
CA GLN A 74 -5.26 -9.82 -13.30
C GLN A 74 -4.73 -8.39 -13.43
N ALA A 75 -5.38 -7.56 -14.26
CA ALA A 75 -5.08 -6.14 -14.34
C ALA A 75 -5.25 -5.45 -12.99
N GLY A 76 -6.33 -5.77 -12.27
CA GLY A 76 -6.60 -5.25 -10.95
C GLY A 76 -5.60 -5.73 -9.89
N MET A 77 -5.17 -6.99 -9.93
CA MET A 77 -4.10 -7.48 -9.05
C MET A 77 -2.77 -6.77 -9.32
N ALA A 78 -2.44 -6.50 -10.58
CA ALA A 78 -1.26 -5.71 -10.94
C ALA A 78 -1.38 -4.27 -10.42
N ALA A 79 -2.55 -3.62 -10.59
CA ALA A 79 -2.83 -2.29 -10.05
C ALA A 79 -2.69 -2.25 -8.52
N ALA A 80 -3.27 -3.23 -7.81
CA ALA A 80 -3.17 -3.33 -6.35
C ALA A 80 -1.71 -3.52 -5.88
N THR A 81 -0.94 -4.35 -6.60
CA THR A 81 0.49 -4.56 -6.31
C THR A 81 1.30 -3.28 -6.56
N HIS A 82 1.05 -2.59 -7.67
CA HIS A 82 1.64 -1.28 -7.94
C HIS A 82 1.38 -0.32 -6.78
N GLY A 83 0.12 -0.26 -6.32
CA GLY A 83 -0.26 0.59 -5.20
C GLY A 83 0.50 0.26 -3.92
N TYR A 84 0.63 -1.01 -3.59
CA TYR A 84 1.37 -1.46 -2.41
C TYR A 84 2.87 -1.09 -2.48
N LEU A 85 3.50 -1.28 -3.63
CA LEU A 85 4.93 -1.06 -3.80
C LEU A 85 5.32 0.42 -3.88
N THR A 86 4.43 1.27 -4.42
CA THR A 86 4.71 2.69 -4.65
C THR A 86 4.11 3.62 -3.60
N GLY A 87 3.17 3.14 -2.78
CA GLY A 87 2.38 3.97 -1.86
C GLY A 87 1.35 4.86 -2.55
N LYS A 88 1.27 4.85 -3.91
CA LYS A 88 0.29 5.60 -4.71
C LYS A 88 -0.78 4.64 -5.21
N PRO A 89 -2.06 5.02 -5.29
CA PRO A 89 -3.08 4.11 -5.78
C PRO A 89 -2.79 3.61 -7.20
N GLY A 90 -2.75 2.30 -7.39
CA GLY A 90 -2.77 1.74 -8.75
C GLY A 90 -4.16 1.87 -9.35
N VAL A 91 -4.25 2.16 -10.64
CA VAL A 91 -5.53 2.39 -11.33
C VAL A 91 -5.87 1.21 -12.23
N LEU A 92 -7.06 0.63 -12.02
CA LEU A 92 -7.69 -0.35 -12.89
C LEU A 92 -8.80 0.34 -13.69
N LEU A 93 -8.76 0.22 -15.01
CA LEU A 93 -9.83 0.69 -15.90
C LEU A 93 -10.54 -0.51 -16.54
N THR A 94 -11.87 -0.57 -16.39
CA THR A 94 -12.70 -1.65 -16.92
C THR A 94 -13.92 -1.15 -17.68
N VAL A 95 -14.45 -1.98 -18.55
CA VAL A 95 -15.77 -1.75 -19.16
C VAL A 95 -16.88 -1.91 -18.13
N SER A 96 -18.10 -1.56 -18.51
CA SER A 96 -19.30 -1.76 -17.70
C SER A 96 -19.62 -3.24 -17.47
N SER A 97 -20.48 -3.49 -16.50
CA SER A 97 -21.07 -4.80 -16.19
C SER A 97 -20.03 -5.91 -16.00
N LEU A 98 -19.78 -6.74 -17.00
CA LEU A 98 -18.91 -7.92 -16.89
C LEU A 98 -17.46 -7.56 -16.63
N GLY A 99 -16.93 -6.49 -17.25
CA GLY A 99 -15.57 -6.03 -16.97
C GLY A 99 -15.42 -5.51 -15.56
N PHE A 100 -16.40 -4.77 -15.06
CA PHE A 100 -16.48 -4.38 -13.66
C PHE A 100 -16.49 -5.62 -12.75
N MET A 101 -17.36 -6.61 -13.03
CA MET A 101 -17.48 -7.83 -12.21
C MET A 101 -16.20 -8.65 -12.17
N ASN A 102 -15.49 -8.76 -13.28
CA ASN A 102 -14.18 -9.40 -13.30
C ASN A 102 -13.13 -8.63 -12.47
N GLY A 103 -13.19 -7.30 -12.49
CA GLY A 103 -12.26 -6.44 -11.76
C GLY A 103 -12.53 -6.35 -10.26
N ILE A 104 -13.81 -6.49 -9.83
CA ILE A 104 -14.21 -6.24 -8.43
C ILE A 104 -13.53 -7.20 -7.43
N THR A 105 -13.17 -8.40 -7.87
CA THR A 105 -12.40 -9.35 -7.05
C THR A 105 -11.06 -8.75 -6.61
N ALA A 106 -10.38 -8.04 -7.51
CA ALA A 106 -9.13 -7.36 -7.17
C ALA A 106 -9.36 -6.18 -6.22
N THR A 107 -10.46 -5.43 -6.40
CA THR A 107 -10.84 -4.34 -5.48
C THR A 107 -11.15 -4.87 -4.08
N ALA A 108 -11.89 -5.98 -3.97
CA ALA A 108 -12.14 -6.65 -2.70
C ALA A 108 -10.83 -7.12 -2.04
N ASN A 109 -9.95 -7.74 -2.82
CA ASN A 109 -8.62 -8.14 -2.35
C ASN A 109 -7.78 -6.94 -1.87
N ALA A 110 -7.78 -5.85 -2.62
CA ALA A 110 -7.09 -4.62 -2.25
C ALA A 110 -7.61 -4.04 -0.92
N THR A 111 -8.94 -4.07 -0.71
CA THR A 111 -9.57 -3.61 0.53
C THR A 111 -9.15 -4.44 1.72
N VAL A 112 -9.29 -5.78 1.63
CA VAL A 112 -8.93 -6.70 2.73
C VAL A 112 -7.44 -6.69 3.05
N ASN A 113 -6.60 -6.55 2.00
CA ASN A 113 -5.15 -6.53 2.15
C ASN A 113 -4.57 -5.12 2.34
N CYS A 114 -5.38 -4.08 2.38
CA CYS A 114 -4.93 -2.70 2.57
C CYS A 114 -3.94 -2.26 1.48
N TYR A 115 -4.26 -2.53 0.20
CA TYR A 115 -3.50 -2.06 -0.95
C TYR A 115 -4.21 -0.85 -1.56
N PRO A 116 -3.55 0.29 -1.74
CA PRO A 116 -4.20 1.43 -2.34
C PRO A 116 -4.47 1.17 -3.84
N MET A 117 -5.73 1.19 -4.21
CA MET A 117 -6.18 0.92 -5.58
C MET A 117 -7.45 1.71 -5.90
N ILE A 118 -7.58 2.16 -7.15
CA ILE A 118 -8.80 2.75 -7.68
C ILE A 118 -9.25 1.93 -8.88
N GLN A 119 -10.42 1.31 -8.79
CA GLN A 119 -11.09 0.75 -9.96
C GLN A 119 -12.02 1.79 -10.54
N ILE A 120 -11.82 2.14 -11.80
CA ILE A 120 -12.68 3.02 -12.58
C ILE A 120 -13.39 2.18 -13.62
N SER A 121 -14.72 2.23 -13.62
CA SER A 121 -15.49 1.56 -14.66
C SER A 121 -16.43 2.55 -15.33
N GLY A 122 -16.59 2.41 -16.63
CA GLY A 122 -17.73 2.98 -17.29
C GLY A 122 -19.03 2.30 -16.83
N SER A 123 -20.14 2.98 -16.89
CA SER A 123 -21.46 2.38 -16.63
C SER A 123 -22.50 2.89 -17.62
N SER A 124 -23.56 2.12 -17.78
CA SER A 124 -24.72 2.53 -18.62
C SER A 124 -25.40 3.76 -18.04
N GLU A 125 -26.30 4.32 -18.83
CA GLU A 125 -27.24 5.35 -18.40
C GLU A 125 -28.03 4.89 -17.17
N ARG A 126 -28.44 5.85 -16.34
CA ARG A 126 -29.16 5.53 -15.10
C ARG A 126 -30.57 5.00 -15.35
N GLU A 127 -31.28 5.61 -16.30
CA GLU A 127 -32.66 5.30 -16.57
C GLU A 127 -32.88 3.82 -16.91
N PRO A 128 -32.11 3.20 -17.85
CA PRO A 128 -32.27 1.77 -18.12
C PRO A 128 -31.95 0.87 -16.92
N ILE A 129 -31.02 1.27 -16.03
CA ILE A 129 -30.69 0.52 -14.83
C ILE A 129 -31.81 0.63 -13.80
N ASP A 130 -32.23 1.85 -13.49
CA ASP A 130 -33.21 2.13 -12.42
C ASP A 130 -34.60 1.58 -12.75
N LEU A 131 -34.98 1.56 -14.04
CA LEU A 131 -36.24 1.05 -14.52
C LEU A 131 -36.19 -0.42 -14.98
N ASN A 132 -34.99 -1.05 -14.89
CA ASN A 132 -34.78 -2.43 -15.33
C ASN A 132 -35.22 -2.69 -16.79
N GLN A 133 -34.85 -1.80 -17.71
CA GLN A 133 -35.26 -1.84 -19.10
C GLN A 133 -34.54 -2.88 -19.97
N GLY A 134 -33.56 -3.61 -19.39
CA GLY A 134 -32.97 -4.79 -20.04
C GLY A 134 -31.85 -4.52 -21.03
N ASN A 135 -30.93 -3.62 -20.75
CA ASN A 135 -29.67 -3.53 -21.46
C ASN A 135 -28.67 -4.61 -20.95
N TYR A 136 -27.89 -5.24 -21.83
CA TYR A 136 -26.89 -6.25 -21.45
C TYR A 136 -25.79 -5.70 -20.53
N GLU A 137 -25.57 -4.38 -20.52
CA GLU A 137 -24.64 -3.68 -19.64
C GLU A 137 -25.32 -3.08 -18.40
N ALA A 138 -26.64 -3.24 -18.25
CA ALA A 138 -27.41 -2.68 -17.17
C ALA A 138 -27.23 -3.47 -15.88
N LEU A 139 -26.15 -3.16 -15.17
CA LEU A 139 -25.85 -3.67 -13.83
C LEU A 139 -25.71 -2.50 -12.87
N ASP A 140 -26.36 -2.54 -11.70
CA ASP A 140 -26.07 -1.58 -10.63
C ASP A 140 -24.73 -1.92 -9.94
N GLN A 141 -23.67 -1.69 -10.70
CA GLN A 141 -22.28 -1.98 -10.28
C GLN A 141 -21.85 -1.11 -9.09
N TYR A 142 -22.42 0.08 -8.93
CA TYR A 142 -22.17 0.93 -7.78
C TYR A 142 -22.62 0.28 -6.46
N SER A 143 -23.84 -0.29 -6.43
CA SER A 143 -24.33 -0.98 -5.24
C SER A 143 -23.54 -2.25 -4.94
N VAL A 144 -23.12 -2.99 -5.96
CA VAL A 144 -22.20 -4.13 -5.78
C VAL A 144 -20.87 -3.68 -5.21
N ALA A 145 -20.26 -2.64 -5.76
CA ALA A 145 -18.96 -2.15 -5.28
C ALA A 145 -18.98 -1.70 -3.81
N LYS A 146 -20.08 -1.09 -3.35
CA LYS A 146 -20.25 -0.65 -1.95
C LYS A 146 -20.10 -1.77 -0.94
N THR A 147 -20.32 -3.00 -1.31
CA THR A 147 -20.24 -4.14 -0.38
C THR A 147 -18.81 -4.63 -0.14
N VAL A 148 -17.88 -4.34 -1.03
CA VAL A 148 -16.52 -4.88 -0.98
C VAL A 148 -15.41 -3.82 -1.07
N ALA A 149 -15.70 -2.67 -1.68
CA ALA A 149 -14.75 -1.57 -1.75
C ALA A 149 -14.69 -0.81 -0.42
N LYS A 150 -13.53 -0.20 -0.12
CA LYS A 150 -13.38 0.74 1.00
C LYS A 150 -14.34 1.93 0.87
N ALA A 151 -14.55 2.40 -0.36
CA ALA A 151 -15.56 3.37 -0.72
C ALA A 151 -15.94 3.23 -2.20
N ALA A 152 -17.13 3.66 -2.55
CA ALA A 152 -17.60 3.75 -3.93
C ALA A 152 -18.22 5.13 -4.17
N TYR A 153 -17.91 5.71 -5.31
CA TYR A 153 -18.45 7.01 -5.75
C TYR A 153 -19.02 6.88 -7.14
N ARG A 154 -20.14 7.56 -7.40
CA ARG A 154 -20.75 7.64 -8.74
C ARG A 154 -20.65 9.07 -9.26
N VAL A 155 -20.26 9.19 -10.52
CA VAL A 155 -20.07 10.47 -11.21
C VAL A 155 -21.01 10.53 -12.40
N ASN A 156 -21.91 11.51 -12.39
CA ASN A 156 -22.95 11.69 -13.43
C ASN A 156 -22.72 12.92 -14.30
N ARG A 157 -21.78 13.78 -13.94
CA ARG A 157 -21.45 15.02 -14.66
C ARG A 157 -19.95 15.11 -14.86
N ALA A 158 -19.49 15.53 -16.03
CA ALA A 158 -18.08 15.65 -16.33
C ALA A 158 -17.34 16.64 -15.42
N GLU A 159 -18.04 17.70 -14.98
CA GLU A 159 -17.47 18.72 -14.07
C GLU A 159 -17.16 18.16 -12.68
N ASP A 160 -17.78 17.05 -12.28
CA ASP A 160 -17.57 16.41 -10.98
C ASP A 160 -16.40 15.39 -11.02
N ILE A 161 -15.89 15.05 -12.20
CA ILE A 161 -14.79 14.07 -12.35
C ILE A 161 -13.54 14.48 -11.56
N PRO A 162 -13.04 15.74 -11.62
CA PRO A 162 -11.80 16.11 -10.92
C PRO A 162 -11.90 15.90 -9.41
N ILE A 163 -13.00 16.34 -8.80
CA ILE A 163 -13.17 16.17 -7.35
C ILE A 163 -13.39 14.72 -6.96
N ALA A 164 -14.06 13.93 -7.80
CA ALA A 164 -14.27 12.50 -7.56
C ALA A 164 -12.94 11.72 -7.61
N VAL A 165 -12.06 12.03 -8.57
CA VAL A 165 -10.71 11.44 -8.69
C VAL A 165 -9.87 11.78 -7.46
N VAL A 166 -9.82 13.05 -7.04
CA VAL A 166 -9.07 13.47 -5.84
C VAL A 166 -9.63 12.79 -4.59
N ARG A 167 -10.95 12.70 -4.46
CA ARG A 167 -11.59 12.01 -3.33
C ARG A 167 -11.28 10.52 -3.32
N ALA A 168 -11.34 9.84 -4.47
CA ALA A 168 -10.99 8.44 -4.59
C ALA A 168 -9.51 8.20 -4.24
N TYR A 169 -8.62 9.06 -4.73
CA TYR A 169 -7.20 9.01 -4.42
C TYR A 169 -6.95 9.11 -2.91
N ARG A 170 -7.44 10.19 -2.27
CA ARG A 170 -7.30 10.37 -0.82
C ARG A 170 -7.88 9.19 -0.03
N THR A 171 -9.06 8.72 -0.42
CA THR A 171 -9.69 7.58 0.27
C THR A 171 -8.88 6.30 0.13
N ALA A 172 -8.31 6.05 -1.04
CA ALA A 172 -7.51 4.84 -1.28
C ALA A 172 -6.26 4.78 -0.39
N ILE A 173 -5.61 5.92 -0.10
CA ILE A 173 -4.34 5.97 0.65
C ILE A 173 -4.50 6.36 2.12
N SER A 174 -5.59 7.03 2.53
CA SER A 174 -5.74 7.54 3.91
C SER A 174 -6.13 6.45 4.90
N GLY A 175 -5.67 6.56 6.14
CA GLY A 175 -5.89 5.52 7.15
C GLY A 175 -5.35 4.17 6.67
N ARG A 176 -6.09 3.09 6.88
CA ARG A 176 -5.75 1.81 6.23
C ARG A 176 -6.02 1.92 4.74
N PRO A 177 -5.01 1.77 3.87
CA PRO A 177 -5.23 1.81 2.43
C PRO A 177 -6.25 0.77 1.96
N GLY A 178 -6.82 0.96 0.76
CA GLY A 178 -7.78 -0.02 0.26
C GLY A 178 -8.28 0.30 -1.15
N GLY A 179 -9.04 -0.63 -1.70
CA GLY A 179 -9.65 -0.50 -3.02
C GLY A 179 -10.83 0.48 -2.98
N VAL A 180 -10.83 1.45 -3.88
CA VAL A 180 -11.91 2.43 -4.08
C VAL A 180 -12.49 2.26 -5.47
N TYR A 181 -13.78 2.47 -5.61
CA TYR A 181 -14.48 2.33 -6.87
C TYR A 181 -15.03 3.67 -7.35
N LEU A 182 -14.78 3.99 -8.62
CA LEU A 182 -15.40 5.10 -9.34
C LEU A 182 -16.31 4.57 -10.47
N ASP A 183 -17.59 4.84 -10.34
CA ASP A 183 -18.62 4.56 -11.34
C ASP A 183 -18.84 5.81 -12.17
N ILE A 184 -18.42 5.80 -13.45
CA ILE A 184 -18.56 6.95 -14.33
C ILE A 184 -19.51 6.59 -15.46
N THR A 185 -20.68 7.24 -15.52
CA THR A 185 -21.69 6.91 -16.53
C THR A 185 -21.23 7.26 -17.94
N ALA A 186 -21.67 6.49 -18.94
CA ALA A 186 -21.32 6.74 -20.35
C ALA A 186 -21.68 8.18 -20.81
N PRO A 187 -22.85 8.73 -20.46
CA PRO A 187 -23.15 10.14 -20.76
C PRO A 187 -22.15 11.11 -20.12
N CYS A 188 -21.70 10.85 -18.89
CA CYS A 188 -20.70 11.68 -18.21
C CYS A 188 -19.34 11.63 -18.94
N LEU A 189 -18.91 10.46 -19.40
CA LEU A 189 -17.67 10.30 -20.17
C LEU A 189 -17.72 11.03 -21.51
N GLY A 190 -18.88 11.01 -22.19
CA GLY A 190 -19.13 11.68 -23.47
C GLY A 190 -19.51 13.15 -23.35
N GLN A 191 -19.83 13.65 -22.15
CA GLN A 191 -20.28 15.03 -21.96
C GLN A 191 -19.23 16.02 -22.45
N ILE A 192 -19.69 17.00 -23.24
CA ILE A 192 -18.84 18.09 -23.75
C ILE A 192 -18.84 19.24 -22.76
N VAL A 193 -17.65 19.74 -22.46
CA VAL A 193 -17.41 20.88 -21.53
C VAL A 193 -16.43 21.84 -22.22
N ASP A 194 -16.62 23.13 -22.02
CA ASP A 194 -15.67 24.14 -22.48
C ASP A 194 -14.29 23.92 -21.80
N HIS A 195 -13.23 23.96 -22.60
CA HIS A 195 -11.86 23.70 -22.14
C HIS A 195 -11.47 24.58 -20.94
N ASP A 196 -11.79 25.89 -21.02
CA ASP A 196 -11.48 26.83 -19.94
C ASP A 196 -12.21 26.53 -18.64
N VAL A 197 -13.42 25.96 -18.72
CA VAL A 197 -14.17 25.50 -17.57
C VAL A 197 -13.51 24.25 -16.98
N ALA A 198 -13.16 23.29 -17.82
CA ALA A 198 -12.50 22.06 -17.42
C ALA A 198 -11.17 22.33 -16.70
N GLU A 199 -10.32 23.21 -17.25
CA GLU A 199 -9.03 23.56 -16.65
C GLU A 199 -9.17 24.21 -15.26
N LYS A 200 -10.19 25.04 -15.04
CA LYS A 200 -10.45 25.65 -13.73
C LYS A 200 -10.91 24.66 -12.67
N LEU A 201 -11.46 23.52 -13.07
CA LEU A 201 -11.90 22.46 -12.17
C LEU A 201 -10.76 21.49 -11.79
N LEU A 202 -9.70 21.43 -12.60
CA LEU A 202 -8.55 20.58 -12.38
C LEU A 202 -7.61 21.18 -11.34
N PHE A 203 -7.22 20.38 -10.35
CA PHE A 203 -6.26 20.81 -9.33
C PHE A 203 -5.38 19.66 -8.86
N THR A 204 -4.20 19.99 -8.39
CA THR A 204 -3.30 19.06 -7.71
C THR A 204 -3.56 19.13 -6.21
N PRO A 205 -3.92 18.04 -5.54
CA PRO A 205 -4.15 18.07 -4.10
C PRO A 205 -2.85 18.36 -3.37
N VAL A 206 -2.90 19.32 -2.44
CA VAL A 206 -1.81 19.58 -1.50
C VAL A 206 -1.90 18.54 -0.39
N ASP A 207 -0.77 17.89 -0.09
CA ASP A 207 -0.66 16.90 0.96
C ASP A 207 -1.80 15.85 0.91
N PRO A 208 -1.82 14.96 -0.08
CA PRO A 208 -2.93 14.03 -0.27
C PRO A 208 -3.08 13.02 0.86
N GLN A 209 -2.01 12.78 1.65
CA GLN A 209 -1.98 11.87 2.78
C GLN A 209 -1.26 12.52 3.97
N PRO A 210 -1.92 13.46 4.69
CA PRO A 210 -1.30 14.07 5.86
C PRO A 210 -1.02 13.02 6.94
N ALA A 211 0.20 13.07 7.51
CA ALA A 211 0.62 12.15 8.55
C ALA A 211 -0.14 12.43 9.87
N MET A 212 -0.71 11.38 10.47
CA MET A 212 -1.35 11.45 11.78
C MET A 212 -0.31 11.24 12.88
N VAL A 213 -0.02 12.29 13.65
CA VAL A 213 0.91 12.21 14.77
C VAL A 213 0.21 11.59 15.99
N PRO A 214 0.80 10.57 16.66
CA PRO A 214 0.20 9.98 17.85
C PRO A 214 0.18 10.96 19.03
N SER A 215 -0.77 10.76 19.94
CA SER A 215 -0.82 11.55 21.18
C SER A 215 0.47 11.35 22.01
N PRO A 216 1.12 12.41 22.51
CA PRO A 216 2.27 12.28 23.39
C PRO A 216 2.00 11.42 24.64
N ALA A 217 0.80 11.49 25.18
CA ALA A 217 0.40 10.67 26.34
C ALA A 217 0.32 9.17 25.99
N SER A 218 -0.07 8.81 24.75
CA SER A 218 -0.08 7.41 24.29
C SER A 218 1.34 6.88 24.10
N VAL A 219 2.23 7.70 23.56
CA VAL A 219 3.66 7.36 23.40
C VAL A 219 4.31 7.18 24.78
N ASP A 220 4.10 8.09 25.72
CA ASP A 220 4.63 8.00 27.10
C ASP A 220 4.17 6.70 27.79
N ARG A 221 2.88 6.37 27.70
CA ARG A 221 2.34 5.11 28.25
C ARG A 221 3.01 3.87 27.63
N ALA A 222 3.17 3.86 26.31
CA ALA A 222 3.83 2.77 25.59
C ALA A 222 5.30 2.64 26.00
N MET A 223 6.02 3.75 26.09
CA MET A 223 7.42 3.75 26.49
C MET A 223 7.64 3.33 27.94
N LYS A 224 6.76 3.75 28.88
CA LYS A 224 6.79 3.29 30.29
C LYS A 224 6.59 1.78 30.39
N LEU A 225 5.62 1.25 29.64
CA LEU A 225 5.37 -0.19 29.61
C LEU A 225 6.58 -0.94 29.02
N LEU A 226 7.11 -0.48 27.89
CA LEU A 226 8.28 -1.10 27.24
C LEU A 226 9.51 -1.07 28.13
N ALA A 227 9.77 0.05 28.82
CA ALA A 227 10.92 0.20 29.71
C ALA A 227 10.87 -0.73 30.93
N SER A 228 9.68 -1.10 31.38
CA SER A 228 9.48 -2.02 32.53
C SER A 228 9.64 -3.50 32.17
N ALA A 229 9.63 -3.83 30.87
CA ALA A 229 9.63 -5.19 30.37
C ALA A 229 10.91 -5.95 30.70
N LYS A 230 10.78 -7.23 31.04
CA LYS A 230 11.90 -8.17 31.29
C LYS A 230 12.22 -9.03 30.08
N LYS A 231 11.19 -9.39 29.31
CA LYS A 231 11.31 -10.20 28.11
C LYS A 231 10.56 -9.55 26.92
N PRO A 232 10.93 -8.31 26.52
CA PRO A 232 10.26 -7.62 25.43
C PRO A 232 10.56 -8.23 24.06
N ALA A 233 9.65 -8.05 23.10
CA ALA A 233 9.89 -8.37 21.71
C ALA A 233 9.15 -7.42 20.76
N PHE A 234 9.74 -7.14 19.59
CA PHE A 234 9.07 -6.48 18.48
C PHE A 234 8.50 -7.49 17.49
N ILE A 235 7.31 -7.23 16.98
CA ILE A 235 6.71 -7.96 15.86
C ILE A 235 6.40 -6.96 14.75
N PHE A 236 7.05 -7.12 13.60
CA PHE A 236 6.84 -6.27 12.44
C PHE A 236 5.79 -6.85 11.54
N GLY A 237 4.77 -6.06 11.22
CA GLY A 237 3.68 -6.45 10.34
C GLY A 237 3.77 -5.81 8.96
N LYS A 238 2.77 -6.12 8.13
CA LYS A 238 2.65 -5.56 6.78
C LYS A 238 2.56 -4.04 6.77
N GLY A 239 1.94 -3.43 7.79
CA GLY A 239 1.86 -1.97 7.90
C GLY A 239 3.24 -1.32 7.98
N ALA A 240 4.21 -1.95 8.68
CA ALA A 240 5.58 -1.45 8.75
C ALA A 240 6.28 -1.54 7.39
N ALA A 241 6.06 -2.64 6.64
CA ALA A 241 6.60 -2.78 5.30
C ALA A 241 6.01 -1.77 4.31
N PHE A 242 4.69 -1.54 4.39
CA PHE A 242 4.03 -0.54 3.55
C PHE A 242 4.52 0.89 3.85
N ALA A 243 4.74 1.20 5.13
CA ALA A 243 5.22 2.51 5.56
C ALA A 243 6.71 2.77 5.26
N GLN A 244 7.47 1.75 4.80
CA GLN A 244 8.90 1.85 4.47
C GLN A 244 9.70 2.52 5.59
N VAL A 245 9.61 1.95 6.80
CA VAL A 245 10.21 2.49 8.04
C VAL A 245 11.41 1.68 8.54
N GLU A 246 12.10 0.97 7.66
CA GLU A 246 13.26 0.12 7.97
C GLU A 246 14.38 0.89 8.65
N ASP A 247 14.59 2.16 8.30
CA ASP A 247 15.57 3.07 8.90
C ASP A 247 15.28 3.32 10.39
N LEU A 248 14.00 3.58 10.72
CA LEU A 248 13.57 3.84 12.10
C LEU A 248 13.50 2.55 12.91
N LEU A 249 13.08 1.45 12.30
CA LEU A 249 13.05 0.14 12.96
C LEU A 249 14.46 -0.31 13.34
N THR A 250 15.43 -0.16 12.44
CA THR A 250 16.81 -0.48 12.71
C THR A 250 17.34 0.34 13.89
N GLN A 251 17.12 1.65 13.89
CA GLN A 251 17.52 2.51 15.00
C GLN A 251 16.86 2.10 16.33
N LEU A 252 15.55 1.79 16.32
CA LEU A 252 14.83 1.41 17.53
C LEU A 252 15.33 0.08 18.10
N VAL A 253 15.52 -0.93 17.24
CA VAL A 253 16.03 -2.24 17.62
C VAL A 253 17.46 -2.16 18.18
N GLU A 254 18.35 -1.45 17.48
CA GLU A 254 19.76 -1.33 17.90
C GLU A 254 19.92 -0.53 19.19
N LYS A 255 19.18 0.58 19.36
CA LYS A 255 19.26 1.41 20.58
C LYS A 255 18.64 0.73 21.80
N THR A 256 17.62 -0.11 21.61
CA THR A 256 16.96 -0.83 22.72
C THR A 256 17.54 -2.19 23.01
N GLY A 257 18.20 -2.82 22.05
CA GLY A 257 18.67 -4.21 22.14
C GLY A 257 17.54 -5.25 22.15
N ILE A 258 16.29 -4.85 21.90
CA ILE A 258 15.12 -5.72 21.96
C ILE A 258 15.07 -6.63 20.74
N PRO A 259 14.85 -7.95 20.89
CA PRO A 259 14.73 -8.88 19.79
C PRO A 259 13.47 -8.64 18.97
N PHE A 260 13.51 -8.99 17.68
CA PHE A 260 12.41 -8.82 16.77
C PHE A 260 12.16 -10.05 15.91
N TYR A 261 10.92 -10.20 15.41
CA TYR A 261 10.67 -11.05 14.25
C TYR A 261 9.66 -10.42 13.29
N PRO A 262 9.89 -10.54 11.96
CA PRO A 262 8.95 -10.06 10.96
C PRO A 262 7.86 -11.10 10.70
N MET A 263 6.62 -10.62 10.51
CA MET A 263 5.57 -11.42 9.87
C MET A 263 5.88 -11.57 8.38
N SER A 264 5.20 -12.50 7.69
CA SER A 264 5.52 -12.86 6.30
C SER A 264 5.66 -11.68 5.34
N MET A 265 4.76 -10.69 5.40
CA MET A 265 4.81 -9.50 4.54
C MET A 265 5.79 -8.42 5.03
N ALA A 266 6.40 -8.62 6.18
CA ALA A 266 7.41 -7.71 6.75
C ALA A 266 8.84 -8.27 6.64
N LYS A 267 9.01 -9.45 6.02
CA LYS A 267 10.34 -9.98 5.72
C LYS A 267 11.06 -9.05 4.74
N GLY A 268 12.32 -8.78 5.01
CA GLY A 268 13.12 -7.83 4.24
C GLY A 268 13.24 -6.45 4.87
N LEU A 269 12.37 -6.06 5.82
CA LEU A 269 12.51 -4.79 6.55
C LEU A 269 13.82 -4.69 7.33
N MET A 270 14.27 -5.80 7.87
CA MET A 270 15.57 -5.94 8.51
C MET A 270 16.21 -7.26 8.09
N PRO A 271 17.55 -7.35 8.04
CA PRO A 271 18.22 -8.58 7.64
C PRO A 271 17.85 -9.76 8.54
N ASP A 272 17.50 -10.91 7.95
CA ASP A 272 17.21 -12.14 8.70
C ASP A 272 18.39 -12.60 9.59
N LYS A 273 19.63 -12.26 9.19
CA LYS A 273 20.87 -12.56 9.93
C LYS A 273 21.24 -11.52 10.99
N HIS A 274 20.39 -10.50 11.23
CA HIS A 274 20.65 -9.51 12.26
C HIS A 274 20.80 -10.18 13.64
N PRO A 275 21.75 -9.77 14.51
CA PRO A 275 21.99 -10.42 15.81
C PRO A 275 20.77 -10.49 16.74
N LEU A 276 19.85 -9.53 16.62
CA LEU A 276 18.61 -9.50 17.39
C LEU A 276 17.42 -10.15 16.68
N SER A 277 17.63 -10.76 15.50
CA SER A 277 16.58 -11.49 14.80
C SER A 277 16.19 -12.76 15.56
N ALA A 278 14.94 -12.82 15.98
CA ALA A 278 14.35 -13.98 16.68
C ALA A 278 13.34 -14.73 15.79
N LEU A 279 13.51 -14.67 14.47
CA LEU A 279 12.59 -15.29 13.48
C LEU A 279 12.34 -16.77 13.77
N SER A 280 13.37 -17.53 14.14
CA SER A 280 13.25 -18.94 14.51
C SER A 280 12.63 -19.19 15.89
N CYS A 281 12.46 -18.16 16.72
CA CYS A 281 12.00 -18.24 18.10
C CYS A 281 10.57 -17.76 18.34
N ARG A 282 9.76 -17.68 17.28
CA ARG A 282 8.37 -17.18 17.38
C ARG A 282 7.56 -17.85 18.49
N SER A 283 7.62 -19.18 18.65
CA SER A 283 6.91 -19.88 19.70
C SER A 283 7.36 -19.47 21.08
N THR A 284 8.68 -19.35 21.29
CA THR A 284 9.25 -18.90 22.56
C THR A 284 8.83 -17.48 22.91
N ILE A 285 8.80 -16.57 21.93
CA ILE A 285 8.29 -15.20 22.15
C ILE A 285 6.82 -15.23 22.53
N MET A 286 5.99 -16.04 21.87
CA MET A 286 4.57 -16.15 22.22
C MET A 286 4.34 -16.69 23.62
N GLU A 287 5.17 -17.62 24.09
CA GLU A 287 5.04 -18.30 25.37
C GLU A 287 5.66 -17.51 26.54
N GLU A 288 6.74 -16.77 26.29
CA GLU A 288 7.56 -16.20 27.37
C GLU A 288 7.67 -14.67 27.38
N ALA A 289 7.33 -13.97 26.28
CA ALA A 289 7.43 -12.52 26.28
C ALA A 289 6.39 -11.89 27.23
N ASP A 290 6.86 -10.95 28.05
CA ASP A 290 6.00 -10.20 28.98
C ASP A 290 5.42 -8.91 28.32
N VAL A 291 6.16 -8.29 27.39
CA VAL A 291 5.68 -7.16 26.60
C VAL A 291 5.99 -7.36 25.12
N VAL A 292 4.99 -7.23 24.28
CA VAL A 292 5.14 -7.34 22.82
C VAL A 292 4.71 -6.04 22.16
N VAL A 293 5.58 -5.50 21.30
CA VAL A 293 5.28 -4.33 20.49
C VAL A 293 4.89 -4.77 19.09
N LEU A 294 3.65 -4.56 18.71
CA LEU A 294 3.11 -4.82 17.38
C LEU A 294 3.29 -3.56 16.52
N VAL A 295 4.23 -3.59 15.57
CA VAL A 295 4.51 -2.45 14.70
C VAL A 295 3.85 -2.68 13.34
N GLY A 296 2.73 -2.01 13.09
CA GLY A 296 1.91 -2.24 11.90
C GLY A 296 1.48 -3.70 11.74
N ALA A 297 1.32 -4.39 12.86
CA ALA A 297 0.93 -5.79 12.97
C ALA A 297 -0.37 -5.91 13.78
N ARG A 298 -1.19 -6.89 13.42
CA ARG A 298 -2.46 -7.16 14.10
C ARG A 298 -2.44 -8.51 14.78
N LEU A 299 -3.13 -8.65 15.90
CA LEU A 299 -3.38 -9.95 16.55
C LEU A 299 -4.43 -10.76 15.76
N ASN A 300 -4.11 -11.10 14.51
CA ASN A 300 -4.95 -11.90 13.64
C ASN A 300 -4.72 -13.41 13.85
N TRP A 301 -5.27 -14.24 12.97
CA TRP A 301 -5.13 -15.72 13.05
C TRP A 301 -3.67 -16.18 13.02
N LEU A 302 -2.78 -15.46 12.33
CA LEU A 302 -1.34 -15.79 12.30
C LEU A 302 -0.69 -15.65 13.68
N LEU A 303 -1.18 -14.74 14.52
CA LEU A 303 -0.75 -14.55 15.90
C LEU A 303 -1.75 -15.13 16.91
N SER A 304 -2.52 -16.16 16.50
CA SER A 304 -3.52 -16.84 17.32
C SER A 304 -4.50 -15.88 18.00
N ARG A 305 -4.78 -14.74 17.36
CA ARG A 305 -5.66 -13.66 17.85
C ARG A 305 -5.31 -13.17 19.27
N GLY A 306 -4.03 -13.24 19.64
CA GLY A 306 -3.56 -12.87 20.98
C GLY A 306 -3.88 -13.90 22.07
N HIS A 307 -4.34 -15.10 21.71
CA HIS A 307 -4.71 -16.20 22.63
C HIS A 307 -3.88 -17.46 22.34
N GLY A 308 -4.30 -18.58 22.87
CA GLY A 308 -3.69 -19.88 22.60
C GLY A 308 -2.32 -20.03 23.22
N LYS A 309 -1.26 -19.89 22.40
CA LYS A 309 0.14 -20.00 22.86
C LYS A 309 0.66 -18.78 23.59
N TRP A 310 -0.03 -17.65 23.54
CA TRP A 310 0.37 -16.46 24.28
C TRP A 310 0.18 -16.67 25.78
N SER A 311 1.16 -16.24 26.57
CA SER A 311 0.97 -16.13 28.02
C SER A 311 -0.23 -15.21 28.30
N PRO A 312 -1.10 -15.57 29.26
CA PRO A 312 -2.20 -14.69 29.67
C PRO A 312 -1.71 -13.33 30.20
N ASP A 313 -0.50 -13.30 30.75
CA ASP A 313 0.11 -12.11 31.35
C ASP A 313 0.86 -11.22 30.32
N THR A 314 1.02 -11.68 29.08
CA THR A 314 1.66 -10.88 28.03
C THR A 314 0.87 -9.60 27.78
N LYS A 315 1.54 -8.47 27.87
CA LYS A 315 1.03 -7.13 27.58
C LYS A 315 1.37 -6.73 26.16
N PHE A 316 0.47 -6.00 25.51
CA PHE A 316 0.64 -5.58 24.12
C PHE A 316 0.68 -4.06 23.99
N ILE A 317 1.69 -3.58 23.27
CA ILE A 317 1.76 -2.23 22.72
C ILE A 317 1.44 -2.39 21.22
N GLN A 318 0.46 -1.66 20.69
CA GLN A 318 0.11 -1.73 19.27
C GLN A 318 0.23 -0.36 18.62
N LEU A 319 1.09 -0.29 17.60
CA LEU A 319 1.21 0.86 16.70
C LEU A 319 0.38 0.57 15.46
N ASP A 320 -0.69 1.30 15.27
CA ASP A 320 -1.58 1.14 14.11
C ASP A 320 -2.11 2.49 13.65
N ILE A 321 -2.40 2.60 12.36
CA ILE A 321 -2.99 3.80 11.78
C ILE A 321 -4.51 3.86 11.99
N ASP A 322 -5.14 2.71 12.24
CA ASP A 322 -6.59 2.58 12.36
C ASP A 322 -6.99 2.32 13.81
N PRO A 323 -7.68 3.26 14.47
CA PRO A 323 -8.13 3.07 15.85
C PRO A 323 -9.10 1.89 16.02
N VAL A 324 -9.79 1.45 14.95
CA VAL A 324 -10.73 0.33 15.01
C VAL A 324 -10.01 -1.03 15.13
N GLU A 325 -8.73 -1.10 14.75
CA GLU A 325 -7.92 -2.32 14.93
C GLU A 325 -7.44 -2.53 16.37
N ILE A 326 -7.51 -1.51 17.22
CA ILE A 326 -7.17 -1.64 18.63
C ILE A 326 -8.25 -2.47 19.34
N ASP A 327 -7.82 -3.38 20.19
CA ASP A 327 -8.69 -4.27 20.98
C ASP A 327 -9.56 -5.25 20.17
N CYS A 328 -9.34 -5.39 18.86
CA CYS A 328 -10.16 -6.25 17.98
C CYS A 328 -10.26 -7.71 18.44
N ASN A 329 -9.20 -8.28 19.00
CA ASN A 329 -9.16 -9.70 19.38
C ASN A 329 -8.69 -9.92 20.83
N ARG A 330 -7.96 -9.00 21.40
CA ARG A 330 -7.46 -9.01 22.78
C ARG A 330 -7.20 -7.57 23.20
N GLN A 331 -7.41 -7.25 24.47
CA GLN A 331 -7.09 -5.96 25.03
C GLN A 331 -5.64 -5.57 24.75
N ILE A 332 -5.43 -4.32 24.34
CA ILE A 332 -4.14 -3.69 24.11
C ILE A 332 -3.84 -2.78 25.31
N ASP A 333 -2.71 -3.03 25.99
CA ASP A 333 -2.35 -2.28 27.20
C ASP A 333 -1.87 -0.85 26.88
N ALA A 334 -1.24 -0.66 25.75
CA ALA A 334 -0.77 0.65 25.33
C ALA A 334 -0.95 0.86 23.81
N PRO A 335 -2.13 1.34 23.37
CA PRO A 335 -2.35 1.71 21.97
C PRO A 335 -1.60 3.01 21.62
N VAL A 336 -0.97 3.02 20.43
CA VAL A 336 -0.35 4.17 19.79
C VAL A 336 -0.96 4.30 18.40
N VAL A 337 -1.98 5.15 18.29
CA VAL A 337 -2.71 5.36 17.02
C VAL A 337 -2.10 6.54 16.28
N GLY A 338 -1.63 6.29 15.06
CA GLY A 338 -1.00 7.27 14.21
C GLY A 338 -0.27 6.65 13.03
N ASP A 339 0.28 7.51 12.19
CA ASP A 339 1.22 7.10 11.14
C ASP A 339 2.45 6.44 11.75
N LEU A 340 2.93 5.35 11.13
CA LEU A 340 4.02 4.56 11.71
C LEU A 340 5.34 5.33 11.76
N ARG A 341 5.67 6.11 10.73
CA ARG A 341 6.88 6.92 10.75
C ARG A 341 6.85 7.92 11.88
N SER A 342 5.76 8.69 12.00
CA SER A 342 5.56 9.66 13.08
C SER A 342 5.56 9.00 14.47
N SER A 343 4.98 7.80 14.58
CA SER A 343 4.92 7.04 15.85
C SER A 343 6.31 6.54 16.27
N LEU A 344 7.09 6.01 15.33
CA LEU A 344 8.45 5.53 15.61
C LEU A 344 9.41 6.68 15.90
N GLU A 345 9.29 7.81 15.20
CA GLU A 345 10.05 9.03 15.49
C GLU A 345 9.75 9.54 16.89
N ALA A 346 8.49 9.60 17.29
CA ALA A 346 8.08 10.01 18.63
C ALA A 346 8.64 9.07 19.71
N MET A 347 8.61 7.76 19.49
CA MET A 347 9.21 6.77 20.40
C MET A 347 10.73 6.94 20.49
N LEU A 348 11.42 7.08 19.36
CA LEU A 348 12.89 7.26 19.31
C LEU A 348 13.31 8.56 20.01
N ASN A 349 12.59 9.65 19.80
CA ASN A 349 12.86 10.94 20.43
C ASN A 349 12.67 10.89 21.97
N SER A 350 11.72 10.08 22.46
CA SER A 350 11.48 9.92 23.88
C SER A 350 12.40 8.89 24.55
N LEU A 351 13.01 7.98 23.77
CA LEU A 351 13.82 6.86 24.26
C LEU A 351 14.92 7.24 25.28
N PRO A 352 15.65 8.36 25.14
CA PRO A 352 16.68 8.74 26.13
C PRO A 352 16.15 8.97 27.55
N SER A 353 14.85 9.23 27.70
CA SER A 353 14.20 9.43 29.00
C SER A 353 13.84 8.12 29.72
N TYR A 354 14.05 6.97 29.08
CA TYR A 354 13.66 5.66 29.61
C TYR A 354 14.85 4.72 29.68
N LYS A 355 14.95 3.98 30.81
CA LYS A 355 15.93 2.92 30.99
C LYS A 355 15.25 1.56 30.80
N MET A 356 15.70 0.78 29.81
CA MET A 356 15.19 -0.57 29.59
C MET A 356 15.58 -1.51 30.73
N SER A 357 14.62 -2.33 31.20
CA SER A 357 14.79 -3.28 32.32
C SER A 357 14.90 -4.73 31.86
N MET A 358 15.22 -4.96 30.58
CA MET A 358 15.28 -6.28 29.96
C MET A 358 16.28 -7.20 30.69
N ASP A 359 15.90 -8.47 30.87
CA ASP A 359 16.75 -9.50 31.47
C ASP A 359 17.96 -9.77 30.57
N ALA A 360 19.16 -9.77 31.17
CA ALA A 360 20.40 -10.00 30.45
C ALA A 360 20.47 -11.39 29.76
N ALA A 361 19.71 -12.38 30.25
CA ALA A 361 19.65 -13.73 29.68
C ALA A 361 18.67 -13.87 28.51
N TRP A 362 17.75 -12.90 28.30
CA TRP A 362 16.68 -13.02 27.31
C TRP A 362 17.21 -13.16 25.87
N VAL A 363 17.99 -12.22 25.39
CA VAL A 363 18.55 -12.24 24.04
C VAL A 363 19.52 -13.40 23.84
N PRO A 364 20.51 -13.65 24.74
CA PRO A 364 21.39 -14.83 24.60
C PRO A 364 20.62 -16.16 24.53
N GLY A 365 19.54 -16.32 25.30
CA GLY A 365 18.67 -17.49 25.26
C GLY A 365 18.01 -17.72 23.89
N LEU A 366 17.47 -16.64 23.29
CA LEU A 366 16.89 -16.69 21.93
C LEU A 366 17.96 -16.98 20.88
N GLN A 367 19.15 -16.40 20.98
CA GLN A 367 20.26 -16.66 20.05
C GLN A 367 20.71 -18.12 20.12
N ALA A 368 20.84 -18.70 21.30
CA ALA A 368 21.16 -20.11 21.48
C ALA A 368 20.12 -21.02 20.86
N GLN A 369 18.84 -20.75 21.08
CA GLN A 369 17.73 -21.49 20.43
C GLN A 369 17.75 -21.34 18.90
N THR A 370 17.99 -20.13 18.38
CA THR A 370 18.09 -19.87 16.94
C THR A 370 19.20 -20.72 16.32
N LYS A 371 20.38 -20.79 16.97
CA LYS A 371 21.51 -21.61 16.51
C LYS A 371 21.13 -23.09 16.41
N VAL A 372 20.48 -23.64 17.44
CA VAL A 372 20.04 -25.06 17.45
C VAL A 372 18.99 -25.31 16.35
N LYS A 373 17.99 -24.43 16.19
CA LYS A 373 16.95 -24.60 15.18
C LYS A 373 17.50 -24.48 13.76
N ASN A 374 18.42 -23.55 13.52
CA ASN A 374 19.07 -23.39 12.22
C ASN A 374 19.96 -24.59 11.86
N ALA A 375 20.67 -25.19 12.83
CA ALA A 375 21.42 -26.41 12.62
C ALA A 375 20.50 -27.57 12.18
N LYS A 376 19.39 -27.80 12.91
CA LYS A 376 18.39 -28.81 12.53
C LYS A 376 17.74 -28.55 11.16
N PHE A 377 17.54 -27.27 10.80
CA PHE A 377 17.04 -26.90 9.48
C PHE A 377 18.07 -27.23 8.38
N ALA A 378 19.34 -26.92 8.61
CA ALA A 378 20.43 -27.25 7.70
C ALA A 378 20.57 -28.75 7.48
N GLU A 379 20.47 -29.57 8.54
CA GLU A 379 20.46 -31.04 8.43
C GLU A 379 19.34 -31.54 7.51
N ARG A 380 18.11 -30.98 7.62
CA ARG A 380 16.97 -31.34 6.76
C ARG A 380 17.18 -30.96 5.30
N LEU A 381 17.77 -29.80 5.05
CA LEU A 381 18.08 -29.35 3.69
C LEU A 381 19.18 -30.18 3.04
N ALA A 382 20.10 -30.78 3.82
CA ALA A 382 21.16 -31.62 3.30
C ALA A 382 20.68 -32.99 2.78
N VAL A 383 19.47 -33.41 3.14
CA VAL A 383 18.92 -34.72 2.73
C VAL A 383 18.42 -34.63 1.29
N LYS A 384 19.06 -35.39 0.39
CA LYS A 384 18.66 -35.52 -1.02
C LYS A 384 17.99 -36.88 -1.22
N THR A 385 16.75 -36.89 -1.68
CA THR A 385 15.95 -38.11 -1.89
C THR A 385 15.37 -38.17 -3.30
N VAL A 386 15.14 -39.40 -3.77
CA VAL A 386 14.37 -39.68 -4.99
C VAL A 386 13.25 -40.65 -4.63
N PRO A 387 11.98 -40.30 -4.84
CA PRO A 387 11.49 -39.04 -5.38
C PRO A 387 11.81 -37.84 -4.47
N MET A 388 11.88 -36.62 -5.06
CA MET A 388 12.25 -35.39 -4.38
C MET A 388 11.22 -35.02 -3.32
N THR A 389 11.66 -34.76 -2.09
CA THR A 389 10.85 -34.16 -1.05
C THR A 389 10.84 -32.63 -1.18
N HIS A 390 9.89 -31.96 -0.47
CA HIS A 390 9.90 -30.50 -0.40
C HIS A 390 11.22 -29.92 0.17
N TRP A 391 11.91 -30.64 1.06
CA TRP A 391 13.23 -30.23 1.58
C TRP A 391 14.30 -30.28 0.51
N SER A 392 14.31 -31.34 -0.31
CA SER A 392 15.25 -31.47 -1.43
C SER A 392 14.99 -30.37 -2.49
N ALA A 393 13.71 -30.03 -2.75
CA ALA A 393 13.36 -28.93 -3.65
C ALA A 393 13.79 -27.56 -3.11
N LEU A 394 13.58 -27.30 -1.80
CA LEU A 394 14.06 -26.08 -1.14
C LEU A 394 15.58 -25.98 -1.14
N SER A 395 16.29 -27.10 -0.99
CA SER A 395 17.75 -27.13 -1.09
C SER A 395 18.23 -26.72 -2.48
N ALA A 396 17.62 -27.27 -3.53
CA ALA A 396 17.94 -26.90 -4.90
C ALA A 396 17.64 -25.41 -5.20
N ALA A 397 16.47 -24.93 -4.75
CA ALA A 397 16.13 -23.50 -4.88
C ALA A 397 17.14 -22.60 -4.14
N LYS A 398 17.56 -23.00 -2.93
CA LYS A 398 18.57 -22.27 -2.15
C LYS A 398 19.90 -22.18 -2.90
N GLU A 399 20.39 -23.29 -3.49
CA GLU A 399 21.62 -23.32 -4.29
C GLU A 399 21.55 -22.32 -5.46
N VAL A 400 20.38 -22.25 -6.16
CA VAL A 400 20.17 -21.31 -7.27
C VAL A 400 20.17 -19.86 -6.78
N ILE A 401 19.46 -19.56 -5.67
CA ILE A 401 19.40 -18.21 -5.10
C ILE A 401 20.78 -17.73 -4.62
N GLU A 402 21.55 -18.61 -3.94
CA GLU A 402 22.89 -18.27 -3.46
C GLU A 402 23.88 -18.04 -4.61
N ALA A 403 23.72 -18.73 -5.73
CA ALA A 403 24.53 -18.53 -6.94
C ALA A 403 24.15 -17.25 -7.73
N ASN A 404 23.00 -16.66 -7.44
CA ASN A 404 22.45 -15.50 -8.14
C ASN A 404 21.95 -14.45 -7.11
N PRO A 405 22.86 -13.70 -6.48
CA PRO A 405 22.50 -12.79 -5.38
C PRO A 405 21.55 -11.65 -5.78
N ASP A 406 21.43 -11.36 -7.09
CA ASP A 406 20.56 -10.32 -7.62
C ASP A 406 19.13 -10.81 -7.96
N VAL A 407 18.83 -12.08 -7.70
CA VAL A 407 17.47 -12.63 -7.90
C VAL A 407 16.54 -12.11 -6.80
N ILE A 408 15.41 -11.52 -7.25
CA ILE A 408 14.33 -11.03 -6.40
C ILE A 408 13.23 -12.10 -6.32
#